data_c1de30759b42e6cd60b990d9fa1a755d
#
_entry.id   c1de30759b42e6cd60b990d9fa1a755d
#
_cell.length_a   1.000
_cell.length_b   1.000
_cell.length_c   1.000
_cell.angle_alpha   90.00
_cell.angle_beta   90.00
_cell.angle_gamma   90.00
#
_symmetry.space_group_name_H-M   'P 1'
#
loop_
_entity.id
_entity.type
_entity.pdbx_description
1 polymer ?
#
loop_
_entity_poly.entity_id
_entity_poly.type
_entity_poly.pdbx_seq_one_letter_code
_entity_poly.pdbx_strand_id
1 'polypeptide(L)'
;MKYRILLLCLVLGCSMWSFAQTMESEFAGNPDKRKNATFFSNGLQSKYREDTEGAIRNFEQALRYMPDDAASMFELSEQYYNAGRTEDAFNMIQKAVKIDSENKWYQMRLGMFYRNLEQYDDLIKLYEGLTAKYPDDLEMLSELIEAYLITENYDKALAKMDVLEKQIGQNDVITEQRLGIYRQQGQTKKLIAELEKLIAANPENLRYYNLLAQVYQENSKDKEALKTYERIKEINPNDPYINVSLLEFYEKNGDKEKAFQELLAAIRNKNLDIATKANIYDYWMQKNNQLKQINEQVRQCGETFIETHPDNKLGYLILGSYYMINENAVKSKQLHQKSLSIDSTDFRSWQNLIISESRLIENEAVREHAIKALKYYPMQPVFYWYAGVASAVLKINDEAINYLEKGRRYTTDKIQMSNFDAFLGDLYHEEGDEEKAFEAYERTLRNDPDNILVLNNYAYYLAVKNQDLDKALEMSSKAVAAEPDNPIYLDTYAWVLYMKGNYKEAEKHMKKALKLLKEPDETYTKHYEAIMNKLGKN
;
A
#
# COMPACT_ATOMS: atom_id res chain seq x y z
N MET A 1 -3.32 37.10 -65.98
CA MET A 1 -3.88 36.09 -65.00
C MET A 1 -5.10 35.37 -65.51
N LYS A 2 -6.07 35.97 -66.18
CA LYS A 2 -7.31 35.30 -66.67
C LYS A 2 -7.08 34.17 -67.68
N TYR A 3 -6.07 34.26 -68.57
CA TYR A 3 -5.79 33.21 -69.57
C TYR A 3 -5.09 31.95 -69.01
N ARG A 4 -4.39 32.05 -67.86
CA ARG A 4 -3.76 30.88 -67.20
C ARG A 4 -4.77 30.03 -66.42
N ILE A 5 -5.82 30.63 -65.89
CA ILE A 5 -6.88 29.92 -65.18
C ILE A 5 -7.77 29.17 -66.19
N LEU A 6 -8.06 29.76 -67.36
CA LEU A 6 -8.84 29.10 -68.40
C LEU A 6 -8.11 27.87 -68.98
N LEU A 7 -6.78 27.93 -69.16
CA LEU A 7 -5.98 26.81 -69.61
C LEU A 7 -5.90 25.67 -68.58
N LEU A 8 -5.83 26.00 -67.27
CA LEU A 8 -5.85 24.98 -66.20
C LEU A 8 -7.23 24.28 -66.12
N CYS A 9 -8.31 25.04 -66.29
CA CYS A 9 -9.66 24.45 -66.30
C CYS A 9 -9.91 23.57 -67.55
N LEU A 10 -9.35 23.92 -68.70
CA LEU A 10 -9.44 23.08 -69.92
C LEU A 10 -8.60 21.79 -69.81
N VAL A 11 -7.39 21.85 -69.19
CA VAL A 11 -6.54 20.67 -68.98
C VAL A 11 -7.14 19.73 -67.94
N LEU A 12 -7.69 20.28 -66.85
CA LEU A 12 -8.41 19.49 -65.82
C LEU A 12 -9.73 18.93 -66.36
N GLY A 13 -10.45 19.70 -67.16
CA GLY A 13 -11.69 19.23 -67.82
C GLY A 13 -11.43 18.14 -68.86
N CYS A 14 -10.37 18.24 -69.67
CA CYS A 14 -9.97 17.18 -70.61
C CYS A 14 -9.44 15.95 -69.91
N SER A 15 -8.72 16.08 -68.80
CA SER A 15 -8.28 14.90 -68.02
C SER A 15 -9.43 14.20 -67.29
N MET A 16 -10.37 14.96 -66.77
CA MET A 16 -11.60 14.36 -66.18
C MET A 16 -12.50 13.72 -67.25
N TRP A 17 -12.56 14.29 -68.47
CA TRP A 17 -13.41 13.72 -69.54
C TRP A 17 -12.73 12.50 -70.16
N SER A 18 -11.41 12.49 -70.32
CA SER A 18 -10.69 11.27 -70.76
C SER A 18 -10.74 10.17 -69.66
N PHE A 19 -10.71 10.53 -68.39
CA PHE A 19 -10.88 9.58 -67.29
C PHE A 19 -12.32 9.01 -67.25
N ALA A 20 -13.33 9.87 -67.45
CA ALA A 20 -14.73 9.45 -67.57
C ALA A 20 -14.98 8.55 -68.79
N GLN A 21 -14.39 8.85 -69.96
CA GLN A 21 -14.47 8.02 -71.17
C GLN A 21 -13.76 6.66 -71.01
N THR A 22 -12.59 6.63 -70.32
CA THR A 22 -11.90 5.38 -70.01
C THR A 22 -12.72 4.53 -69.04
N MET A 23 -13.33 5.12 -68.05
CA MET A 23 -14.26 4.45 -67.12
C MET A 23 -15.50 3.95 -67.87
N GLU A 24 -16.14 4.75 -68.75
CA GLU A 24 -17.30 4.31 -69.52
C GLU A 24 -16.95 3.16 -70.49
N SER A 25 -15.78 3.16 -71.13
CA SER A 25 -15.34 2.07 -71.98
C SER A 25 -15.00 0.80 -71.22
N GLU A 26 -14.52 0.89 -70.01
CA GLU A 26 -14.21 -0.25 -69.13
C GLU A 26 -15.46 -0.95 -68.63
N PHE A 27 -16.57 -0.21 -68.44
CA PHE A 27 -17.86 -0.74 -68.02
C PHE A 27 -18.85 -1.05 -69.18
N ALA A 28 -18.61 -0.59 -70.40
CA ALA A 28 -19.51 -0.65 -71.52
C ALA A 28 -19.80 -2.10 -72.07
N GLY A 29 -18.94 -3.05 -71.67
CA GLY A 29 -19.07 -4.46 -72.10
C GLY A 29 -19.54 -5.44 -71.03
N ASN A 30 -19.64 -5.04 -69.77
CA ASN A 30 -19.98 -5.98 -68.66
C ASN A 30 -20.94 -5.34 -67.64
N PRO A 31 -22.26 -5.65 -67.74
CA PRO A 31 -23.29 -5.10 -66.87
C PRO A 31 -23.10 -5.53 -65.40
N ASP A 32 -22.52 -6.68 -65.12
CA ASP A 32 -22.31 -7.18 -63.79
C ASP A 32 -21.14 -6.40 -63.10
N LYS A 33 -20.09 -6.05 -63.85
CA LYS A 33 -19.00 -5.19 -63.38
C LYS A 33 -19.52 -3.79 -63.00
N ARG A 34 -20.45 -3.24 -63.80
CA ARG A 34 -21.06 -1.93 -63.49
C ARG A 34 -21.94 -1.99 -62.23
N LYS A 35 -22.73 -3.05 -62.04
CA LYS A 35 -23.54 -3.24 -60.84
C LYS A 35 -22.67 -3.48 -59.61
N ASN A 36 -21.62 -4.30 -59.71
CA ASN A 36 -20.66 -4.50 -58.64
C ASN A 36 -20.06 -3.15 -58.20
N ALA A 37 -19.53 -2.33 -59.12
CA ALA A 37 -18.96 -1.03 -58.80
C ALA A 37 -19.97 -0.07 -58.14
N THR A 38 -21.25 -0.13 -58.55
CA THR A 38 -22.31 0.68 -57.93
C THR A 38 -22.55 0.26 -56.48
N PHE A 39 -22.72 -1.04 -56.23
CA PHE A 39 -22.95 -1.55 -54.89
C PHE A 39 -21.70 -1.38 -54.00
N PHE A 40 -20.49 -1.57 -54.53
CA PHE A 40 -19.26 -1.31 -53.83
C PHE A 40 -19.18 0.16 -53.36
N SER A 41 -19.45 1.12 -54.26
CA SER A 41 -19.50 2.54 -53.92
C SER A 41 -20.55 2.86 -52.85
N ASN A 42 -21.75 2.27 -52.96
CA ASN A 42 -22.79 2.42 -51.93
C ASN A 42 -22.37 1.81 -50.60
N GLY A 43 -21.66 0.69 -50.62
CA GLY A 43 -21.07 0.06 -49.43
C GLY A 43 -20.08 0.98 -48.71
N LEU A 44 -19.17 1.61 -49.49
CA LEU A 44 -18.24 2.60 -48.94
C LEU A 44 -18.97 3.82 -48.37
N GLN A 45 -20.03 4.31 -49.04
CA GLN A 45 -20.82 5.42 -48.49
C GLN A 45 -21.51 5.04 -47.17
N SER A 46 -22.08 3.82 -47.08
CA SER A 46 -22.65 3.32 -45.81
C SER A 46 -21.60 3.20 -44.73
N LYS A 47 -20.40 2.67 -45.05
CA LYS A 47 -19.26 2.60 -44.14
C LYS A 47 -18.87 3.98 -43.59
N TYR A 48 -18.77 5.00 -44.46
CA TYR A 48 -18.45 6.39 -44.03
C TYR A 48 -19.54 7.03 -43.16
N ARG A 49 -20.79 6.53 -43.25
CA ARG A 49 -21.91 6.95 -42.41
C ARG A 49 -22.06 6.11 -41.14
N GLU A 50 -21.12 5.20 -40.90
CA GLU A 50 -21.16 4.26 -39.77
C GLU A 50 -22.39 3.31 -39.81
N ASP A 51 -23.04 3.14 -41.00
CA ASP A 51 -24.12 2.20 -41.22
C ASP A 51 -23.52 0.84 -41.58
N THR A 52 -23.08 0.10 -40.57
CA THR A 52 -22.45 -1.21 -40.72
C THR A 52 -23.34 -2.21 -41.46
N GLU A 53 -24.62 -2.27 -41.11
CA GLU A 53 -25.57 -3.17 -41.74
C GLU A 53 -25.85 -2.78 -43.21
N GLY A 54 -25.96 -1.50 -43.51
CA GLY A 54 -26.06 -0.98 -44.87
C GLY A 54 -24.82 -1.28 -45.71
N ALA A 55 -23.64 -1.16 -45.11
CA ALA A 55 -22.37 -1.50 -45.76
C ALA A 55 -22.31 -3.00 -46.09
N ILE A 56 -22.63 -3.87 -45.11
CA ILE A 56 -22.68 -5.33 -45.31
C ILE A 56 -23.62 -5.67 -46.50
N ARG A 57 -24.87 -5.21 -46.47
CA ARG A 57 -25.83 -5.48 -47.55
C ARG A 57 -25.30 -5.07 -48.94
N ASN A 58 -24.67 -3.91 -48.99
CA ASN A 58 -24.16 -3.40 -50.27
C ASN A 58 -22.96 -4.20 -50.78
N PHE A 59 -21.97 -4.52 -49.91
CA PHE A 59 -20.83 -5.35 -50.32
C PHE A 59 -21.23 -6.78 -50.66
N GLU A 60 -22.20 -7.38 -49.96
CA GLU A 60 -22.78 -8.66 -50.33
C GLU A 60 -23.45 -8.61 -51.71
N GLN A 61 -24.16 -7.52 -52.04
CA GLN A 61 -24.73 -7.32 -53.36
C GLN A 61 -23.65 -7.15 -54.44
N ALA A 62 -22.57 -6.41 -54.14
CA ALA A 62 -21.42 -6.31 -55.05
C ALA A 62 -20.87 -7.69 -55.40
N LEU A 63 -20.69 -8.58 -54.43
CA LEU A 63 -20.18 -9.94 -54.59
C LEU A 63 -21.16 -10.87 -55.31
N ARG A 64 -22.47 -10.60 -55.30
CA ARG A 64 -23.43 -11.35 -56.14
C ARG A 64 -23.22 -11.14 -57.63
N TYR A 65 -22.75 -9.93 -58.02
CA TYR A 65 -22.46 -9.61 -59.42
C TYR A 65 -21.04 -9.99 -59.81
N MET A 66 -20.09 -9.84 -58.90
CA MET A 66 -18.69 -10.26 -59.09
C MET A 66 -18.22 -11.08 -57.88
N PRO A 67 -18.42 -12.40 -57.89
CA PRO A 67 -18.06 -13.29 -56.78
C PRO A 67 -16.55 -13.28 -56.41
N ASP A 68 -15.70 -12.92 -57.36
CA ASP A 68 -14.23 -12.89 -57.19
C ASP A 68 -13.68 -11.46 -57.01
N ASP A 69 -14.51 -10.51 -56.57
CA ASP A 69 -14.05 -9.15 -56.29
C ASP A 69 -13.36 -9.07 -54.91
N ALA A 70 -12.03 -9.15 -54.93
CA ALA A 70 -11.22 -9.13 -53.71
C ALA A 70 -11.40 -7.84 -52.89
N ALA A 71 -11.65 -6.70 -53.57
CA ALA A 71 -11.87 -5.42 -52.87
C ALA A 71 -13.16 -5.43 -52.04
N SER A 72 -14.28 -5.95 -52.65
CA SER A 72 -15.53 -6.11 -51.92
C SER A 72 -15.41 -7.11 -50.75
N MET A 73 -14.64 -8.19 -50.93
CA MET A 73 -14.39 -9.16 -49.85
C MET A 73 -13.58 -8.54 -48.71
N PHE A 74 -12.58 -7.73 -49.03
CA PHE A 74 -11.76 -7.02 -48.02
C PHE A 74 -12.60 -6.05 -47.18
N GLU A 75 -13.40 -5.21 -47.85
CA GLU A 75 -14.27 -4.27 -47.15
C GLU A 75 -15.37 -5.00 -46.35
N LEU A 76 -15.94 -6.05 -46.90
CA LEU A 76 -16.95 -6.86 -46.21
C LEU A 76 -16.36 -7.56 -44.98
N SER A 77 -15.13 -8.01 -45.04
CA SER A 77 -14.47 -8.62 -43.88
C SER A 77 -14.36 -7.65 -42.71
N GLU A 78 -14.08 -6.37 -42.98
CA GLU A 78 -14.06 -5.33 -41.93
C GLU A 78 -15.46 -5.10 -41.34
N GLN A 79 -16.48 -5.03 -42.19
CA GLN A 79 -17.84 -4.79 -41.71
C GLN A 79 -18.38 -5.97 -40.91
N TYR A 80 -18.10 -7.20 -41.30
CA TYR A 80 -18.44 -8.39 -40.53
C TYR A 80 -17.72 -8.40 -39.18
N TYR A 81 -16.45 -8.01 -39.12
CA TYR A 81 -15.71 -7.90 -37.89
C TYR A 81 -16.35 -6.86 -36.94
N ASN A 82 -16.68 -5.66 -37.47
CA ASN A 82 -17.34 -4.60 -36.72
C ASN A 82 -18.74 -5.02 -36.20
N ALA A 83 -19.42 -5.91 -36.94
CA ALA A 83 -20.71 -6.52 -36.55
C ALA A 83 -20.58 -7.73 -35.60
N GLY A 84 -19.34 -8.06 -35.13
CA GLY A 84 -19.10 -9.23 -34.28
C GLY A 84 -19.13 -10.58 -34.98
N ARG A 85 -19.23 -10.61 -36.31
CA ARG A 85 -19.27 -11.82 -37.17
C ARG A 85 -17.85 -12.24 -37.54
N THR A 86 -17.04 -12.61 -36.53
CA THR A 86 -15.58 -12.84 -36.71
C THR A 86 -15.27 -13.98 -37.70
N GLU A 87 -16.03 -15.07 -37.69
CA GLU A 87 -15.82 -16.21 -38.59
C GLU A 87 -16.09 -15.83 -40.05
N ASP A 88 -17.20 -15.12 -40.31
CA ASP A 88 -17.53 -14.62 -41.64
C ASP A 88 -16.46 -13.63 -42.14
N ALA A 89 -16.00 -12.73 -41.26
CA ALA A 89 -14.95 -11.78 -41.56
C ALA A 89 -13.63 -12.48 -41.96
N PHE A 90 -13.23 -13.50 -41.21
CA PHE A 90 -12.05 -14.30 -41.50
C PHE A 90 -12.15 -15.05 -42.83
N ASN A 91 -13.28 -15.65 -43.09
CA ASN A 91 -13.53 -16.32 -44.38
C ASN A 91 -13.45 -15.36 -45.57
N MET A 92 -13.95 -14.13 -45.43
CA MET A 92 -13.88 -13.13 -46.51
C MET A 92 -12.43 -12.66 -46.76
N ILE A 93 -11.66 -12.39 -45.72
CA ILE A 93 -10.27 -11.96 -45.95
C ILE A 93 -9.39 -13.07 -46.52
N GLN A 94 -9.59 -14.32 -46.10
CA GLN A 94 -8.88 -15.46 -46.72
C GLN A 94 -9.16 -15.58 -48.21
N LYS A 95 -10.42 -15.37 -48.63
CA LYS A 95 -10.79 -15.37 -50.04
C LYS A 95 -10.15 -14.19 -50.79
N ALA A 96 -10.18 -12.99 -50.23
CA ALA A 96 -9.53 -11.81 -50.81
C ALA A 96 -8.04 -12.04 -51.05
N VAL A 97 -7.30 -12.54 -50.03
CA VAL A 97 -5.89 -12.89 -50.16
C VAL A 97 -5.62 -13.99 -51.19
N LYS A 98 -6.52 -14.98 -51.30
CA LYS A 98 -6.38 -16.04 -52.29
C LYS A 98 -6.49 -15.52 -53.73
N ILE A 99 -7.34 -14.50 -53.97
CA ILE A 99 -7.55 -13.89 -55.28
C ILE A 99 -6.40 -12.93 -55.61
N ASP A 100 -6.01 -12.10 -54.68
CA ASP A 100 -4.91 -11.14 -54.83
C ASP A 100 -3.89 -11.30 -53.69
N SER A 101 -3.04 -12.31 -53.87
CA SER A 101 -2.01 -12.67 -52.90
C SER A 101 -0.85 -11.66 -52.83
N GLU A 102 -0.78 -10.71 -53.77
CA GLU A 102 0.24 -9.70 -53.81
C GLU A 102 -0.12 -8.42 -53.02
N ASN A 103 -1.38 -8.30 -52.66
CA ASN A 103 -1.91 -7.13 -51.95
C ASN A 103 -1.52 -7.15 -50.48
N LYS A 104 -0.57 -6.28 -50.11
CA LYS A 104 -0.07 -6.22 -48.72
C LYS A 104 -1.17 -5.91 -47.71
N TRP A 105 -2.15 -5.07 -48.04
CA TRP A 105 -3.22 -4.66 -47.15
C TRP A 105 -4.15 -5.82 -46.81
N TYR A 106 -4.43 -6.71 -47.77
CA TYR A 106 -5.22 -7.91 -47.54
C TYR A 106 -4.46 -8.88 -46.63
N GLN A 107 -3.15 -9.05 -46.88
CA GLN A 107 -2.29 -9.90 -46.04
C GLN A 107 -2.15 -9.34 -44.61
N MET A 108 -1.99 -8.03 -44.44
CA MET A 108 -1.95 -7.42 -43.11
C MET A 108 -3.26 -7.61 -42.33
N ARG A 109 -4.41 -7.47 -43.02
CA ARG A 109 -5.72 -7.77 -42.42
C ARG A 109 -5.83 -9.25 -42.02
N LEU A 110 -5.36 -10.15 -42.85
CA LEU A 110 -5.32 -11.58 -42.54
C LEU A 110 -4.43 -11.84 -41.32
N GLY A 111 -3.28 -11.17 -41.23
CA GLY A 111 -2.40 -11.23 -40.07
C GLY A 111 -3.09 -10.80 -38.76
N MET A 112 -3.89 -9.72 -38.81
CA MET A 112 -4.71 -9.30 -37.68
C MET A 112 -5.66 -10.41 -37.18
N PHE A 113 -6.29 -11.14 -38.12
CA PHE A 113 -7.16 -12.27 -37.75
C PHE A 113 -6.37 -13.43 -37.19
N TYR A 114 -5.21 -13.79 -37.76
CA TYR A 114 -4.35 -14.82 -37.18
C TYR A 114 -3.94 -14.51 -35.77
N ARG A 115 -3.63 -13.23 -35.46
CA ARG A 115 -3.32 -12.78 -34.09
C ARG A 115 -4.52 -12.93 -33.15
N ASN A 116 -5.70 -12.43 -33.57
CA ASN A 116 -6.92 -12.49 -32.76
C ASN A 116 -7.41 -13.91 -32.48
N LEU A 117 -7.11 -14.84 -33.38
CA LEU A 117 -7.42 -16.26 -33.27
C LEU A 117 -6.28 -17.09 -32.67
N GLU A 118 -5.20 -16.42 -32.20
CA GLU A 118 -4.00 -17.04 -31.60
C GLU A 118 -3.31 -18.06 -32.55
N GLN A 119 -3.49 -17.91 -33.86
CA GLN A 119 -2.86 -18.74 -34.88
C GLN A 119 -1.46 -18.21 -35.21
N TYR A 120 -0.57 -18.27 -34.23
CA TYR A 120 0.74 -17.63 -34.30
C TYR A 120 1.68 -18.27 -35.33
N ASP A 121 1.58 -19.54 -35.59
CA ASP A 121 2.39 -20.21 -36.61
C ASP A 121 2.07 -19.67 -38.02
N ASP A 122 0.77 -19.47 -38.33
CA ASP A 122 0.33 -18.91 -39.61
C ASP A 122 0.67 -17.40 -39.68
N LEU A 123 0.57 -16.69 -38.56
CA LEU A 123 0.97 -15.28 -38.44
C LEU A 123 2.45 -15.12 -38.74
N ILE A 124 3.32 -15.92 -38.10
CA ILE A 124 4.77 -15.91 -38.32
C ILE A 124 5.10 -16.17 -39.77
N LYS A 125 4.54 -17.24 -40.37
CA LYS A 125 4.79 -17.58 -41.75
C LYS A 125 4.37 -16.47 -42.71
N LEU A 126 3.23 -15.83 -42.44
CA LEU A 126 2.76 -14.70 -43.22
C LEU A 126 3.73 -13.54 -43.17
N TYR A 127 4.12 -13.10 -41.96
CA TYR A 127 5.00 -11.94 -41.78
C TYR A 127 6.47 -12.23 -42.14
N GLU A 128 6.96 -13.47 -42.04
CA GLU A 128 8.25 -13.87 -42.63
C GLU A 128 8.27 -13.63 -44.16
N GLY A 129 7.18 -13.98 -44.85
CA GLY A 129 7.01 -13.71 -46.28
C GLY A 129 6.91 -12.21 -46.59
N LEU A 130 6.09 -11.49 -45.83
CA LEU A 130 5.89 -10.05 -46.01
C LEU A 130 7.18 -9.23 -45.76
N THR A 131 7.90 -9.51 -44.66
CA THR A 131 9.14 -8.82 -44.35
C THR A 131 10.30 -9.15 -45.31
N ALA A 132 10.27 -10.32 -45.94
CA ALA A 132 11.21 -10.64 -47.01
C ALA A 132 10.96 -9.82 -48.29
N LYS A 133 9.66 -9.56 -48.58
CA LYS A 133 9.25 -8.78 -49.77
C LYS A 133 9.30 -7.26 -49.51
N TYR A 134 8.99 -6.83 -48.31
CA TYR A 134 8.94 -5.42 -47.88
C TYR A 134 9.88 -5.20 -46.67
N PRO A 135 11.22 -5.25 -46.87
CA PRO A 135 12.17 -5.26 -45.77
C PRO A 135 12.23 -3.94 -45.00
N ASP A 136 11.78 -2.84 -45.61
CA ASP A 136 11.77 -1.50 -45.01
C ASP A 136 10.44 -1.14 -44.32
N ASP A 137 9.47 -2.07 -44.32
CA ASP A 137 8.18 -1.86 -43.66
C ASP A 137 8.29 -2.17 -42.17
N LEU A 138 8.41 -1.10 -41.35
CA LEU A 138 8.65 -1.19 -39.90
C LEU A 138 7.47 -1.82 -39.17
N GLU A 139 6.24 -1.62 -39.66
CA GLU A 139 5.04 -2.18 -39.03
C GLU A 139 5.05 -3.71 -39.17
N MET A 140 5.31 -4.22 -40.37
CA MET A 140 5.40 -5.66 -40.60
C MET A 140 6.55 -6.31 -39.82
N LEU A 141 7.67 -5.62 -39.71
CA LEU A 141 8.82 -6.11 -38.94
C LEU A 141 8.49 -6.15 -37.43
N SER A 142 7.80 -5.14 -36.91
CA SER A 142 7.37 -5.09 -35.51
C SER A 142 6.36 -6.20 -35.19
N GLU A 143 5.40 -6.45 -36.07
CA GLU A 143 4.43 -7.52 -35.97
C GLU A 143 5.11 -8.92 -35.90
N LEU A 144 6.12 -9.13 -36.74
CA LEU A 144 6.89 -10.38 -36.74
C LEU A 144 7.69 -10.56 -35.45
N ILE A 145 8.31 -9.49 -34.94
CA ILE A 145 9.03 -9.51 -33.66
C ILE A 145 8.06 -9.88 -32.53
N GLU A 146 6.89 -9.26 -32.49
CA GLU A 146 5.90 -9.55 -31.46
C GLU A 146 5.40 -11.00 -31.52
N ALA A 147 5.13 -11.53 -32.72
CA ALA A 147 4.76 -12.92 -32.91
C ALA A 147 5.84 -13.89 -32.41
N TYR A 148 7.12 -13.59 -32.68
CA TYR A 148 8.22 -14.37 -32.15
C TYR A 148 8.36 -14.28 -30.62
N LEU A 149 8.09 -13.11 -30.01
CA LEU A 149 8.10 -12.93 -28.56
C LEU A 149 7.00 -13.76 -27.89
N ILE A 150 5.78 -13.72 -28.43
CA ILE A 150 4.64 -14.49 -27.88
C ILE A 150 4.88 -16.00 -27.97
N THR A 151 5.52 -16.45 -29.04
CA THR A 151 5.85 -17.88 -29.24
C THR A 151 7.21 -18.28 -28.64
N GLU A 152 7.82 -17.40 -27.87
CA GLU A 152 9.15 -17.62 -27.21
C GLU A 152 10.28 -17.96 -28.18
N ASN A 153 10.15 -17.60 -29.46
CA ASN A 153 11.19 -17.75 -30.48
C ASN A 153 12.24 -16.63 -30.36
N TYR A 154 12.87 -16.53 -29.18
CA TYR A 154 13.71 -15.39 -28.78
C TYR A 154 14.90 -15.14 -29.71
N ASP A 155 15.55 -16.18 -30.23
CA ASP A 155 16.69 -15.99 -31.15
C ASP A 155 16.26 -15.29 -32.45
N LYS A 156 15.09 -15.67 -32.99
CA LYS A 156 14.54 -15.01 -34.17
C LYS A 156 14.06 -13.58 -33.87
N ALA A 157 13.44 -13.37 -32.70
CA ALA A 157 13.03 -12.04 -32.25
C ALA A 157 14.26 -11.11 -32.15
N LEU A 158 15.31 -11.53 -31.48
CA LEU A 158 16.55 -10.77 -31.34
C LEU A 158 17.17 -10.43 -32.71
N ALA A 159 17.23 -11.38 -33.65
CA ALA A 159 17.75 -11.14 -34.99
C ALA A 159 16.92 -10.10 -35.76
N LYS A 160 15.60 -10.07 -35.59
CA LYS A 160 14.73 -9.08 -36.22
C LYS A 160 14.79 -7.72 -35.50
N MET A 161 14.95 -7.70 -34.19
CA MET A 161 15.25 -6.47 -33.44
C MET A 161 16.54 -5.81 -33.91
N ASP A 162 17.59 -6.57 -34.22
CA ASP A 162 18.84 -6.01 -34.80
C ASP A 162 18.62 -5.36 -36.16
N VAL A 163 17.70 -5.92 -36.97
CA VAL A 163 17.31 -5.31 -38.27
C VAL A 163 16.56 -4.01 -38.04
N LEU A 164 15.60 -4.02 -37.09
CA LEU A 164 14.79 -2.85 -36.78
C LEU A 164 15.65 -1.70 -36.22
N GLU A 165 16.56 -2.00 -35.27
CA GLU A 165 17.49 -0.98 -34.72
C GLU A 165 18.43 -0.37 -35.78
N LYS A 166 18.84 -1.13 -36.78
CA LYS A 166 19.65 -0.57 -37.90
C LYS A 166 18.89 0.46 -38.72
N GLN A 167 17.57 0.35 -38.80
CA GLN A 167 16.73 1.26 -39.59
C GLN A 167 16.31 2.49 -38.80
N ILE A 168 15.90 2.32 -37.53
CA ILE A 168 15.34 3.43 -36.73
C ILE A 168 16.31 4.01 -35.71
N GLY A 169 17.49 3.40 -35.54
CA GLY A 169 18.42 3.72 -34.45
C GLY A 169 18.05 3.07 -33.13
N GLN A 170 18.79 3.40 -32.09
CA GLN A 170 18.54 2.92 -30.75
C GLN A 170 17.14 3.32 -30.27
N ASN A 171 16.40 2.35 -29.74
CA ASN A 171 15.03 2.54 -29.25
C ASN A 171 14.84 1.86 -27.88
N ASP A 172 14.31 2.61 -26.93
CA ASP A 172 14.15 2.14 -25.55
C ASP A 172 13.24 0.90 -25.45
N VAL A 173 12.19 0.80 -26.26
CA VAL A 173 11.28 -0.35 -26.26
C VAL A 173 12.01 -1.62 -26.68
N ILE A 174 12.76 -1.56 -27.77
CA ILE A 174 13.56 -2.69 -28.27
C ILE A 174 14.64 -3.07 -27.26
N THR A 175 15.29 -2.08 -26.66
CA THR A 175 16.28 -2.28 -25.61
C THR A 175 15.69 -3.04 -24.43
N GLU A 176 14.55 -2.60 -23.89
CA GLU A 176 13.87 -3.25 -22.77
C GLU A 176 13.47 -4.70 -23.10
N GLN A 177 12.92 -4.92 -24.29
CA GLN A 177 12.55 -6.28 -24.73
C GLN A 177 13.78 -7.18 -24.81
N ARG A 178 14.90 -6.70 -25.37
CA ARG A 178 16.16 -7.43 -25.48
C ARG A 178 16.73 -7.80 -24.10
N LEU A 179 16.78 -6.82 -23.18
CA LEU A 179 17.24 -7.06 -21.81
C LEU A 179 16.31 -8.07 -21.09
N GLY A 180 14.99 -7.95 -21.33
CA GLY A 180 14.00 -8.90 -20.82
C GLY A 180 14.24 -10.32 -21.29
N ILE A 181 14.48 -10.51 -22.59
CA ILE A 181 14.81 -11.82 -23.18
C ILE A 181 16.06 -12.41 -22.53
N TYR A 182 17.16 -11.65 -22.43
CA TYR A 182 18.40 -12.16 -21.83
C TYR A 182 18.21 -12.53 -20.36
N ARG A 183 17.41 -11.76 -19.61
CA ARG A 183 17.08 -12.06 -18.21
C ARG A 183 16.24 -13.35 -18.10
N GLN A 184 15.20 -13.49 -18.91
CA GLN A 184 14.32 -14.66 -18.89
C GLN A 184 15.04 -15.95 -19.26
N GLN A 185 15.98 -15.87 -20.25
CA GLN A 185 16.79 -17.00 -20.65
C GLN A 185 17.99 -17.28 -19.72
N GLY A 186 18.19 -16.48 -18.67
CA GLY A 186 19.36 -16.60 -17.79
C GLY A 186 20.69 -16.32 -18.47
N GLN A 187 20.69 -15.58 -19.60
CA GLN A 187 21.88 -15.26 -20.38
C GLN A 187 22.63 -14.07 -19.78
N THR A 188 23.01 -14.16 -18.49
CA THR A 188 23.63 -13.08 -17.71
C THR A 188 24.82 -12.41 -18.42
N LYS A 189 25.66 -13.21 -19.10
CA LYS A 189 26.83 -12.63 -19.83
C LYS A 189 26.40 -11.71 -20.97
N LYS A 190 25.36 -12.08 -21.73
CA LYS A 190 24.84 -11.24 -22.82
C LYS A 190 24.11 -10.02 -22.27
N LEU A 191 23.38 -10.17 -21.16
CA LEU A 191 22.71 -9.07 -20.47
C LEU A 191 23.71 -8.01 -20.01
N ILE A 192 24.82 -8.42 -19.37
CA ILE A 192 25.89 -7.52 -18.95
C ILE A 192 26.52 -6.82 -20.18
N ALA A 193 26.90 -7.58 -21.20
CA ALA A 193 27.53 -7.02 -22.39
C ALA A 193 26.62 -5.99 -23.12
N GLU A 194 25.32 -6.25 -23.18
CA GLU A 194 24.37 -5.28 -23.76
C GLU A 194 24.25 -4.01 -22.91
N LEU A 195 24.19 -4.14 -21.58
CA LEU A 195 24.19 -2.98 -20.68
C LEU A 195 25.49 -2.18 -20.77
N GLU A 196 26.65 -2.83 -20.85
CA GLU A 196 27.95 -2.16 -21.04
C GLU A 196 28.00 -1.41 -22.38
N LYS A 197 27.46 -1.99 -23.46
CA LYS A 197 27.31 -1.34 -24.76
C LYS A 197 26.42 -0.11 -24.70
N LEU A 198 25.28 -0.20 -24.00
CA LEU A 198 24.36 0.92 -23.81
C LEU A 198 24.98 2.06 -22.99
N ILE A 199 25.74 1.71 -21.93
CA ILE A 199 26.52 2.66 -21.13
C ILE A 199 27.59 3.35 -21.98
N ALA A 200 28.30 2.60 -22.82
CA ALA A 200 29.32 3.18 -23.71
C ALA A 200 28.70 4.16 -24.72
N ALA A 201 27.49 3.88 -25.21
CA ALA A 201 26.76 4.77 -26.12
C ALA A 201 26.18 6.00 -25.41
N ASN A 202 25.77 5.85 -24.14
CA ASN A 202 25.13 6.90 -23.33
C ASN A 202 25.73 6.95 -21.92
N PRO A 203 26.96 7.46 -21.73
CA PRO A 203 27.69 7.38 -20.46
C PRO A 203 27.07 8.15 -19.29
N GLU A 204 26.10 9.04 -19.55
CA GLU A 204 25.41 9.83 -18.52
C GLU A 204 24.04 9.24 -18.16
N ASN A 205 23.62 8.17 -18.82
CA ASN A 205 22.33 7.53 -18.53
C ASN A 205 22.42 6.59 -17.32
N LEU A 206 22.12 7.12 -16.14
CA LEU A 206 22.21 6.40 -14.87
C LEU A 206 21.32 5.16 -14.80
N ARG A 207 20.25 5.09 -15.60
CA ARG A 207 19.35 3.93 -15.65
C ARG A 207 20.09 2.64 -16.02
N TYR A 208 20.98 2.70 -17.01
CA TYR A 208 21.74 1.52 -17.45
C TYR A 208 22.75 1.07 -16.40
N TYR A 209 23.36 2.01 -15.67
CA TYR A 209 24.23 1.68 -14.54
C TYR A 209 23.45 1.00 -13.40
N ASN A 210 22.27 1.51 -13.06
CA ASN A 210 21.41 0.90 -12.03
C ASN A 210 21.02 -0.52 -12.42
N LEU A 211 20.59 -0.76 -13.67
CA LEU A 211 20.29 -2.10 -14.17
C LEU A 211 21.51 -3.01 -14.13
N LEU A 212 22.69 -2.51 -14.50
CA LEU A 212 23.94 -3.29 -14.47
C LEU A 212 24.32 -3.65 -13.03
N ALA A 213 24.24 -2.71 -12.10
CA ALA A 213 24.51 -2.96 -10.68
C ALA A 213 23.54 -4.03 -10.10
N GLN A 214 22.25 -3.93 -10.45
CA GLN A 214 21.27 -4.93 -10.05
C GLN A 214 21.60 -6.33 -10.61
N VAL A 215 21.96 -6.42 -11.89
CA VAL A 215 22.36 -7.69 -12.52
C VAL A 215 23.60 -8.27 -11.83
N TYR A 216 24.56 -7.44 -11.46
CA TYR A 216 25.72 -7.88 -10.69
C TYR A 216 25.33 -8.42 -9.31
N GLN A 217 24.42 -7.74 -8.59
CA GLN A 217 23.94 -8.21 -7.28
C GLN A 217 23.16 -9.52 -7.38
N GLU A 218 22.29 -9.69 -8.39
CA GLU A 218 21.51 -10.91 -8.62
C GLU A 218 22.44 -12.11 -8.87
N ASN A 219 23.64 -11.86 -9.38
CA ASN A 219 24.64 -12.89 -9.70
C ASN A 219 25.81 -12.94 -8.69
N SER A 220 25.64 -12.38 -7.49
CA SER A 220 26.65 -12.38 -6.41
C SER A 220 28.01 -11.77 -6.81
N LYS A 221 27.99 -10.80 -7.73
CA LYS A 221 29.16 -10.03 -8.16
C LYS A 221 29.20 -8.70 -7.41
N ASP A 222 29.33 -8.78 -6.08
CA ASP A 222 29.15 -7.62 -5.21
C ASP A 222 30.22 -6.53 -5.42
N LYS A 223 31.44 -6.90 -5.80
CA LYS A 223 32.51 -5.94 -6.10
C LYS A 223 32.20 -5.10 -7.34
N GLU A 224 31.71 -5.75 -8.39
CA GLU A 224 31.32 -5.10 -9.64
C GLU A 224 30.07 -4.23 -9.43
N ALA A 225 29.11 -4.70 -8.64
CA ALA A 225 27.93 -3.93 -8.26
C ALA A 225 28.32 -2.63 -7.53
N LEU A 226 29.16 -2.74 -6.50
CA LEU A 226 29.64 -1.58 -5.73
C LEU A 226 30.36 -0.57 -6.63
N LYS A 227 31.30 -1.05 -7.47
CA LYS A 227 32.01 -0.18 -8.43
C LYS A 227 31.04 0.56 -9.38
N THR A 228 29.97 -0.12 -9.77
CA THR A 228 28.94 0.49 -10.64
C THR A 228 28.15 1.57 -9.88
N TYR A 229 27.79 1.34 -8.62
CA TYR A 229 27.15 2.37 -7.78
C TYR A 229 28.08 3.57 -7.50
N GLU A 230 29.38 3.32 -7.24
CA GLU A 230 30.37 4.38 -7.10
C GLU A 230 30.43 5.23 -8.38
N ARG A 231 30.33 4.60 -9.54
CA ARG A 231 30.32 5.31 -10.82
C ARG A 231 29.07 6.18 -10.98
N ILE A 232 27.89 5.73 -10.55
CA ILE A 232 26.69 6.57 -10.50
C ILE A 232 26.92 7.82 -9.63
N LYS A 233 27.52 7.64 -8.46
CA LYS A 233 27.81 8.71 -7.49
C LYS A 233 28.83 9.73 -8.04
N GLU A 234 29.77 9.27 -8.88
CA GLU A 234 30.72 10.16 -9.59
C GLU A 234 30.02 10.99 -10.70
N ILE A 235 29.12 10.38 -11.48
CA ILE A 235 28.40 11.03 -12.58
C ILE A 235 27.40 12.06 -12.02
N ASN A 236 26.63 11.67 -11.00
CA ASN A 236 25.65 12.52 -10.35
C ASN A 236 25.71 12.36 -8.82
N PRO A 237 26.56 13.14 -8.12
CA PRO A 237 26.67 13.09 -6.66
C PRO A 237 25.36 13.41 -5.92
N ASN A 238 24.41 14.06 -6.59
CA ASN A 238 23.12 14.46 -6.03
C ASN A 238 21.97 13.58 -6.54
N ASP A 239 22.28 12.42 -7.12
CA ASP A 239 21.23 11.48 -7.51
C ASP A 239 20.37 11.12 -6.31
N PRO A 240 19.02 11.24 -6.40
CA PRO A 240 18.16 11.04 -5.25
C PRO A 240 18.12 9.57 -4.78
N TYR A 241 18.37 8.62 -5.68
CA TYR A 241 18.18 7.20 -5.40
C TYR A 241 19.48 6.43 -5.15
N ILE A 242 20.66 7.00 -5.41
CA ILE A 242 21.92 6.27 -5.24
C ILE A 242 22.15 5.81 -3.79
N ASN A 243 21.81 6.67 -2.81
CA ASN A 243 21.95 6.31 -1.40
C ASN A 243 20.94 5.23 -0.99
N VAL A 244 19.76 5.18 -1.62
CA VAL A 244 18.76 4.12 -1.40
C VAL A 244 19.30 2.79 -1.92
N SER A 245 19.84 2.77 -3.15
CA SER A 245 20.43 1.54 -3.74
C SER A 245 21.64 1.03 -2.94
N LEU A 246 22.49 1.94 -2.46
CA LEU A 246 23.64 1.57 -1.61
C LEU A 246 23.20 1.10 -0.21
N LEU A 247 22.16 1.69 0.38
CA LEU A 247 21.56 1.22 1.62
C LEU A 247 21.11 -0.25 1.48
N GLU A 248 20.32 -0.55 0.44
CA GLU A 248 19.84 -1.91 0.17
C GLU A 248 20.99 -2.88 -0.09
N PHE A 249 22.01 -2.43 -0.85
CA PHE A 249 23.21 -3.21 -1.12
C PHE A 249 23.94 -3.59 0.18
N TYR A 250 24.22 -2.61 1.05
CA TYR A 250 24.96 -2.86 2.29
C TYR A 250 24.11 -3.66 3.30
N GLU A 251 22.78 -3.45 3.36
CA GLU A 251 21.88 -4.27 4.18
C GLU A 251 21.92 -5.76 3.75
N LYS A 252 21.86 -6.02 2.45
CA LYS A 252 21.93 -7.37 1.89
C LYS A 252 23.26 -8.05 2.20
N ASN A 253 24.36 -7.30 2.16
CA ASN A 253 25.71 -7.79 2.40
C ASN A 253 26.12 -7.80 3.90
N GLY A 254 25.23 -7.36 4.80
CA GLY A 254 25.45 -7.39 6.25
C GLY A 254 26.35 -6.28 6.79
N ASP A 255 26.75 -5.30 5.97
CA ASP A 255 27.52 -4.12 6.41
C ASP A 255 26.58 -3.05 6.98
N LYS A 256 26.12 -3.30 8.22
CA LYS A 256 25.12 -2.47 8.90
C LYS A 256 25.56 -1.01 9.11
N GLU A 257 26.84 -0.80 9.33
CA GLU A 257 27.37 0.54 9.55
C GLU A 257 27.30 1.37 8.26
N LYS A 258 27.76 0.84 7.14
CA LYS A 258 27.67 1.54 5.85
C LYS A 258 26.21 1.71 5.41
N ALA A 259 25.35 0.72 5.63
CA ALA A 259 23.92 0.83 5.37
C ALA A 259 23.33 2.03 6.13
N PHE A 260 23.65 2.18 7.40
CA PHE A 260 23.20 3.30 8.20
C PHE A 260 23.73 4.67 7.71
N GLN A 261 24.99 4.73 7.28
CA GLN A 261 25.56 5.96 6.70
C GLN A 261 24.84 6.36 5.40
N GLU A 262 24.49 5.39 4.55
CA GLU A 262 23.73 5.67 3.34
C GLU A 262 22.27 6.08 3.65
N LEU A 263 21.65 5.54 4.71
CA LEU A 263 20.36 6.00 5.20
C LEU A 263 20.42 7.49 5.57
N LEU A 264 21.40 7.89 6.38
CA LEU A 264 21.56 9.30 6.76
C LEU A 264 21.83 10.20 5.55
N ALA A 265 22.63 9.71 4.59
CA ALA A 265 22.90 10.43 3.35
C ALA A 265 21.62 10.60 2.50
N ALA A 266 20.78 9.57 2.41
CA ALA A 266 19.47 9.63 1.74
C ALA A 266 18.52 10.62 2.43
N ILE A 267 18.47 10.64 3.77
CA ILE A 267 17.66 11.62 4.52
C ILE A 267 18.14 13.05 4.24
N ARG A 268 19.45 13.28 4.15
CA ARG A 268 20.04 14.61 3.83
C ARG A 268 19.84 15.03 2.38
N ASN A 269 19.61 14.11 1.46
CA ASN A 269 19.50 14.43 0.03
C ASN A 269 18.23 15.26 -0.25
N LYS A 270 18.39 16.52 -0.64
CA LYS A 270 17.26 17.43 -0.89
C LYS A 270 16.41 17.07 -2.11
N ASN A 271 16.96 16.29 -3.03
CA ASN A 271 16.27 15.87 -4.25
C ASN A 271 15.40 14.61 -4.03
N LEU A 272 15.59 13.89 -2.91
CA LEU A 272 14.76 12.77 -2.55
C LEU A 272 13.51 13.27 -1.83
N ASP A 273 12.33 12.81 -2.24
CA ASP A 273 11.07 13.20 -1.62
C ASP A 273 10.91 12.61 -0.21
N ILE A 274 10.12 13.29 0.61
CA ILE A 274 9.96 12.93 2.02
C ILE A 274 9.25 11.57 2.24
N ALA A 275 8.37 11.17 1.32
CA ALA A 275 7.68 9.88 1.43
C ALA A 275 8.66 8.73 1.20
N THR A 276 9.53 8.84 0.19
CA THR A 276 10.61 7.88 -0.02
C THR A 276 11.56 7.82 1.17
N LYS A 277 11.94 8.97 1.77
CA LYS A 277 12.77 9.00 2.99
C LYS A 277 12.10 8.29 4.17
N ALA A 278 10.80 8.47 4.34
CA ALA A 278 10.05 7.76 5.37
C ALA A 278 10.05 6.24 5.13
N ASN A 279 9.79 5.82 3.88
CA ASN A 279 9.75 4.40 3.52
C ASN A 279 11.10 3.71 3.75
N ILE A 280 12.22 4.33 3.37
CA ILE A 280 13.56 3.74 3.60
C ILE A 280 13.93 3.69 5.08
N TYR A 281 13.50 4.69 5.86
CA TYR A 281 13.67 4.65 7.32
C TYR A 281 12.86 3.49 7.93
N ASP A 282 11.60 3.31 7.53
CA ASP A 282 10.76 2.22 8.02
C ASP A 282 11.32 0.84 7.59
N TYR A 283 11.80 0.72 6.35
CA TYR A 283 12.50 -0.48 5.88
C TYR A 283 13.73 -0.79 6.73
N TRP A 284 14.58 0.21 6.97
CA TRP A 284 15.77 0.04 7.79
C TRP A 284 15.42 -0.34 9.24
N MET A 285 14.39 0.28 9.82
CA MET A 285 13.90 -0.05 11.16
C MET A 285 13.44 -1.51 11.26
N GLN A 286 12.68 -2.00 10.29
CA GLN A 286 12.20 -3.40 10.27
C GLN A 286 13.36 -4.39 10.23
N LYS A 287 14.43 -4.08 9.52
CA LYS A 287 15.62 -4.94 9.39
C LYS A 287 16.54 -4.91 10.62
N ASN A 288 16.50 -3.84 11.41
CA ASN A 288 17.50 -3.56 12.42
C ASN A 288 16.95 -3.40 13.85
N ASN A 289 15.64 -3.55 14.07
CA ASN A 289 14.96 -3.32 15.36
C ASN A 289 15.49 -4.15 16.54
N GLN A 290 16.25 -5.21 16.29
CA GLN A 290 16.85 -6.08 17.32
C GLN A 290 18.30 -5.70 17.66
N LEU A 291 18.89 -4.70 16.99
CA LEU A 291 20.26 -4.29 17.26
C LEU A 291 20.35 -3.50 18.58
N LYS A 292 21.38 -3.78 19.40
CA LYS A 292 21.61 -3.06 20.66
C LYS A 292 21.85 -1.57 20.47
N GLN A 293 22.36 -1.15 19.32
CA GLN A 293 22.70 0.25 19.00
C GLN A 293 21.55 1.01 18.33
N ILE A 294 20.42 0.36 18.08
CA ILE A 294 19.31 0.95 17.34
C ILE A 294 18.83 2.29 17.92
N ASN A 295 18.81 2.39 19.25
CA ASN A 295 18.34 3.61 19.91
C ASN A 295 19.13 4.85 19.51
N GLU A 296 20.47 4.76 19.46
CA GLU A 296 21.32 5.89 19.06
C GLU A 296 21.15 6.24 17.58
N GLN A 297 21.01 5.24 16.74
CA GLN A 297 20.78 5.42 15.31
C GLN A 297 19.40 6.03 15.01
N VAL A 298 18.35 5.65 15.75
CA VAL A 298 17.02 6.28 15.67
C VAL A 298 17.09 7.75 16.08
N ARG A 299 17.85 8.07 17.14
CA ARG A 299 18.08 9.47 17.55
C ARG A 299 18.71 10.28 16.42
N GLN A 300 19.79 9.76 15.83
CA GLN A 300 20.48 10.43 14.71
C GLN A 300 19.57 10.62 13.49
N CYS A 301 18.74 9.63 13.16
CA CYS A 301 17.75 9.78 12.08
C CYS A 301 16.77 10.91 12.38
N GLY A 302 16.18 10.94 13.58
CA GLY A 302 15.26 12.00 13.98
C GLY A 302 15.89 13.39 13.93
N GLU A 303 17.12 13.53 14.44
CA GLU A 303 17.88 14.79 14.39
C GLU A 303 18.16 15.20 12.95
N THR A 304 18.60 14.26 12.08
CA THR A 304 18.86 14.53 10.67
C THR A 304 17.59 14.94 9.92
N PHE A 305 16.44 14.31 10.21
CA PHE A 305 15.15 14.73 9.63
C PHE A 305 14.78 16.16 10.07
N ILE A 306 14.96 16.52 11.35
CA ILE A 306 14.67 17.88 11.85
C ILE A 306 15.59 18.90 11.20
N GLU A 307 16.88 18.59 11.08
CA GLU A 307 17.88 19.48 10.46
C GLU A 307 17.55 19.76 8.99
N THR A 308 17.15 18.72 8.25
CA THR A 308 16.94 18.82 6.80
C THR A 308 15.51 19.21 6.42
N HIS A 309 14.53 18.91 7.28
CA HIS A 309 13.10 19.14 7.06
C HIS A 309 12.41 19.69 8.32
N PRO A 310 12.79 20.89 8.82
CA PRO A 310 12.26 21.44 10.07
C PRO A 310 10.75 21.71 10.05
N ASP A 311 10.16 21.85 8.85
CA ASP A 311 8.73 22.07 8.66
C ASP A 311 7.96 20.77 8.41
N ASN A 312 8.60 19.60 8.57
CA ASN A 312 7.95 18.30 8.47
C ASN A 312 7.87 17.61 9.82
N LYS A 313 6.70 17.03 10.14
CA LYS A 313 6.44 16.37 11.43
C LYS A 313 7.30 15.13 11.69
N LEU A 314 7.80 14.44 10.65
CA LEU A 314 8.40 13.11 10.75
C LEU A 314 9.61 13.06 11.70
N GLY A 315 10.54 14.02 11.59
CA GLY A 315 11.70 14.08 12.47
C GLY A 315 11.32 14.27 13.93
N TYR A 316 10.35 15.14 14.20
CA TYR A 316 9.83 15.37 15.56
C TYR A 316 9.13 14.15 16.13
N LEU A 317 8.37 13.43 15.29
CA LEU A 317 7.70 12.20 15.68
C LEU A 317 8.70 11.09 16.03
N ILE A 318 9.72 10.88 15.18
CA ILE A 318 10.77 9.87 15.40
C ILE A 318 11.54 10.19 16.69
N LEU A 319 12.04 11.41 16.83
CA LEU A 319 12.86 11.81 17.97
C LEU A 319 12.04 11.88 19.25
N GLY A 320 10.77 12.31 19.18
CA GLY A 320 9.84 12.31 20.31
C GLY A 320 9.56 10.90 20.82
N SER A 321 9.32 9.96 19.90
CA SER A 321 9.13 8.54 20.25
C SER A 321 10.40 7.92 20.84
N TYR A 322 11.58 8.28 20.32
CA TYR A 322 12.86 7.87 20.91
C TYR A 322 12.96 8.31 22.39
N TYR A 323 12.69 9.58 22.70
CA TYR A 323 12.75 10.08 24.06
C TYR A 323 11.66 9.50 24.97
N MET A 324 10.50 9.15 24.42
CA MET A 324 9.45 8.47 25.18
C MET A 324 9.89 7.08 25.66
N ILE A 325 10.54 6.30 24.78
CA ILE A 325 11.07 4.96 25.08
C ILE A 325 12.24 5.06 26.09
N ASN A 326 13.09 6.07 25.97
CA ASN A 326 14.24 6.30 26.85
C ASN A 326 13.88 7.16 28.08
N GLU A 327 12.62 7.13 28.50
CA GLU A 327 12.10 7.71 29.74
C GLU A 327 12.33 9.22 29.93
N ASN A 328 12.58 9.95 28.85
CA ASN A 328 12.69 11.41 28.88
C ASN A 328 11.36 12.06 28.46
N ALA A 329 10.38 12.02 29.36
CA ALA A 329 9.04 12.53 29.10
C ALA A 329 9.01 14.03 28.74
N VAL A 330 9.93 14.84 29.31
CA VAL A 330 10.00 16.29 29.03
C VAL A 330 10.35 16.54 27.55
N LYS A 331 11.42 15.92 27.05
CA LYS A 331 11.81 16.08 25.65
C LYS A 331 10.78 15.46 24.69
N SER A 332 10.23 14.31 25.06
CA SER A 332 9.17 13.67 24.28
C SER A 332 7.97 14.60 24.10
N LYS A 333 7.46 15.18 25.19
CA LYS A 333 6.38 16.17 25.19
C LYS A 333 6.65 17.32 24.22
N GLN A 334 7.80 17.98 24.36
CA GLN A 334 8.18 19.13 23.53
C GLN A 334 8.19 18.79 22.03
N LEU A 335 8.74 17.64 21.67
CA LEU A 335 8.83 17.20 20.28
C LEU A 335 7.46 16.83 19.70
N HIS A 336 6.60 16.17 20.46
CA HIS A 336 5.25 15.85 19.99
C HIS A 336 4.37 17.10 19.91
N GLN A 337 4.52 18.09 20.79
CA GLN A 337 3.89 19.39 20.65
C GLN A 337 4.34 20.10 19.36
N LYS A 338 5.63 20.03 19.02
CA LYS A 338 6.14 20.58 17.76
C LYS A 338 5.59 19.83 16.56
N SER A 339 5.54 18.50 16.60
CA SER A 339 4.90 17.69 15.55
C SER A 339 3.45 18.10 15.32
N LEU A 340 2.67 18.27 16.38
CA LEU A 340 1.25 18.69 16.30
C LEU A 340 1.08 20.14 15.83
N SER A 341 2.06 21.01 16.05
CA SER A 341 2.05 22.38 15.51
C SER A 341 2.19 22.40 13.98
N ILE A 342 2.77 21.34 13.39
CA ILE A 342 2.92 21.14 11.94
C ILE A 342 1.70 20.40 11.37
N ASP A 343 1.30 19.32 12.03
CA ASP A 343 0.14 18.52 11.63
C ASP A 343 -0.71 18.16 12.87
N SER A 344 -1.73 18.98 13.13
CA SER A 344 -2.65 18.80 14.24
C SER A 344 -3.53 17.54 14.14
N THR A 345 -3.47 16.83 13.02
CA THR A 345 -4.23 15.59 12.81
C THR A 345 -3.40 14.32 13.01
N ASP A 346 -2.14 14.43 13.49
CA ASP A 346 -1.31 13.24 13.68
C ASP A 346 -1.70 12.48 14.96
N PHE A 347 -2.24 11.26 14.75
CA PHE A 347 -2.69 10.40 15.86
C PHE A 347 -1.59 10.02 16.83
N ARG A 348 -0.40 9.63 16.30
CA ARG A 348 0.72 9.18 17.14
C ARG A 348 1.26 10.31 18.00
N SER A 349 1.32 11.51 17.44
CA SER A 349 1.76 12.69 18.19
C SER A 349 0.80 13.04 19.33
N TRP A 350 -0.52 12.96 19.13
CA TRP A 350 -1.49 13.13 20.20
C TRP A 350 -1.33 12.07 21.28
N GLN A 351 -1.26 10.80 20.89
CA GLN A 351 -1.11 9.70 21.84
C GLN A 351 0.17 9.84 22.68
N ASN A 352 1.29 10.08 22.03
CA ASN A 352 2.58 10.17 22.73
C ASN A 352 2.73 11.44 23.56
N LEU A 353 2.13 12.56 23.15
CA LEU A 353 2.05 13.78 23.94
C LEU A 353 1.32 13.50 25.26
N ILE A 354 0.12 12.94 25.18
CA ILE A 354 -0.73 12.65 26.34
C ILE A 354 -0.04 11.64 27.28
N ILE A 355 0.62 10.60 26.75
CA ILE A 355 1.41 9.66 27.54
C ILE A 355 2.57 10.37 28.25
N SER A 356 3.26 11.27 27.56
CA SER A 356 4.37 12.02 28.16
C SER A 356 3.90 12.93 29.31
N GLU A 357 2.79 13.63 29.13
CA GLU A 357 2.17 14.47 30.13
C GLU A 357 1.64 13.67 31.32
N SER A 358 1.06 12.49 31.08
CA SER A 358 0.65 11.56 32.13
C SER A 358 1.84 11.09 32.98
N ARG A 359 2.97 10.78 32.37
CA ARG A 359 4.21 10.44 33.12
C ARG A 359 4.77 11.60 33.92
N LEU A 360 4.51 12.83 33.51
CA LEU A 360 4.87 14.05 34.22
C LEU A 360 3.85 14.48 35.29
N ILE A 361 2.71 13.72 35.40
CA ILE A 361 1.62 14.02 36.35
C ILE A 361 0.95 15.37 36.04
N GLU A 362 0.97 15.80 34.78
CA GLU A 362 0.36 17.07 34.33
C GLU A 362 -1.13 16.84 33.95
N ASN A 363 -1.96 16.52 34.95
CA ASN A 363 -3.32 16.04 34.73
C ASN A 363 -4.23 17.02 33.99
N GLU A 364 -4.09 18.34 34.20
CA GLU A 364 -4.82 19.38 33.47
C GLU A 364 -4.47 19.33 31.97
N ALA A 365 -3.19 19.19 31.63
CA ALA A 365 -2.72 19.10 30.24
C ALA A 365 -3.19 17.78 29.59
N VAL A 366 -3.07 16.65 30.30
CA VAL A 366 -3.59 15.35 29.84
C VAL A 366 -5.06 15.45 29.46
N ARG A 367 -5.89 16.02 30.37
CA ARG A 367 -7.33 16.21 30.11
C ARG A 367 -7.57 17.09 28.90
N GLU A 368 -6.95 18.27 28.84
CA GLU A 368 -7.12 19.22 27.74
C GLU A 368 -6.75 18.61 26.39
N HIS A 369 -5.58 17.96 26.32
CA HIS A 369 -5.09 17.39 25.08
C HIS A 369 -5.85 16.14 24.66
N ALA A 370 -6.29 15.30 25.59
CA ALA A 370 -7.16 14.16 25.28
C ALA A 370 -8.51 14.63 24.70
N ILE A 371 -9.13 15.66 25.26
CA ILE A 371 -10.35 16.26 24.73
C ILE A 371 -10.12 16.89 23.34
N LYS A 372 -8.97 17.54 23.11
CA LYS A 372 -8.62 18.06 21.79
C LYS A 372 -8.44 16.93 20.77
N ALA A 373 -7.76 15.85 21.15
CA ALA A 373 -7.58 14.68 20.29
C ALA A 373 -8.91 14.03 19.89
N LEU A 374 -9.89 13.99 20.79
CA LEU A 374 -11.24 13.49 20.49
C LEU A 374 -11.99 14.26 19.40
N LYS A 375 -11.63 15.53 19.13
CA LYS A 375 -12.20 16.28 17.99
C LYS A 375 -11.79 15.70 16.64
N TYR A 376 -10.58 15.13 16.56
CA TYR A 376 -10.06 14.49 15.36
C TYR A 376 -10.39 12.99 15.34
N TYR A 377 -10.44 12.36 16.51
CA TYR A 377 -10.56 10.91 16.68
C TYR A 377 -11.69 10.52 17.63
N PRO A 378 -12.96 10.82 17.29
CA PRO A 378 -14.11 10.68 18.20
C PRO A 378 -14.48 9.24 18.55
N MET A 379 -13.87 8.24 17.89
CA MET A 379 -14.13 6.82 18.15
C MET A 379 -12.92 6.08 18.76
N GLN A 380 -11.91 6.80 19.23
CA GLN A 380 -10.69 6.19 19.77
C GLN A 380 -10.75 6.07 21.30
N PRO A 381 -10.85 4.83 21.84
CA PRO A 381 -11.01 4.60 23.28
C PRO A 381 -9.89 5.20 24.13
N VAL A 382 -8.67 5.20 23.62
CA VAL A 382 -7.49 5.68 24.34
C VAL A 382 -7.61 7.13 24.79
N PHE A 383 -8.18 8.00 23.96
CA PHE A 383 -8.34 9.41 24.34
C PHE A 383 -9.46 9.61 25.35
N TYR A 384 -10.53 8.82 25.28
CA TYR A 384 -11.56 8.79 26.31
C TYR A 384 -11.01 8.30 27.66
N TRP A 385 -10.15 7.30 27.64
CA TRP A 385 -9.47 6.81 28.83
C TRP A 385 -8.70 7.90 29.53
N TYR A 386 -7.78 8.57 28.79
CA TYR A 386 -6.98 9.64 29.38
C TYR A 386 -7.81 10.85 29.82
N ALA A 387 -8.82 11.25 29.05
CA ALA A 387 -9.73 12.32 29.45
C ALA A 387 -10.48 11.95 30.74
N GLY A 388 -10.99 10.73 30.84
CA GLY A 388 -11.74 10.24 32.00
C GLY A 388 -10.85 10.14 33.25
N VAL A 389 -9.70 9.46 33.13
CA VAL A 389 -8.78 9.29 34.28
C VAL A 389 -8.25 10.64 34.77
N ALA A 390 -7.84 11.53 33.86
CA ALA A 390 -7.37 12.87 34.26
C ALA A 390 -8.49 13.70 34.93
N SER A 391 -9.72 13.64 34.42
CA SER A 391 -10.88 14.30 35.06
C SER A 391 -11.15 13.76 36.45
N ALA A 392 -11.05 12.44 36.65
CA ALA A 392 -11.22 11.82 37.98
C ALA A 392 -10.15 12.28 38.97
N VAL A 393 -8.86 12.31 38.55
CA VAL A 393 -7.77 12.81 39.40
C VAL A 393 -8.00 14.28 39.79
N LEU A 394 -8.56 15.08 38.89
CA LEU A 394 -8.92 16.47 39.13
C LEU A 394 -10.25 16.62 39.91
N LYS A 395 -10.88 15.52 40.33
CA LYS A 395 -12.16 15.49 41.07
C LYS A 395 -13.34 16.08 40.27
N ILE A 396 -13.32 15.93 38.96
CA ILE A 396 -14.41 16.28 38.04
C ILE A 396 -15.15 14.99 37.67
N ASN A 397 -15.74 14.31 38.67
CA ASN A 397 -16.22 12.94 38.56
C ASN A 397 -17.34 12.74 37.54
N ASP A 398 -18.29 13.67 37.41
CA ASP A 398 -19.35 13.60 36.38
C ASP A 398 -18.77 13.56 34.95
N GLU A 399 -17.76 14.36 34.71
CA GLU A 399 -17.08 14.38 33.41
C GLU A 399 -16.25 13.11 33.19
N ALA A 400 -15.56 12.65 34.23
CA ALA A 400 -14.80 11.40 34.20
C ALA A 400 -15.69 10.21 33.81
N ILE A 401 -16.82 10.05 34.48
CA ILE A 401 -17.81 9.00 34.20
C ILE A 401 -18.31 9.10 32.74
N ASN A 402 -18.67 10.31 32.29
CA ASN A 402 -19.15 10.49 30.91
C ASN A 402 -18.10 10.10 29.85
N TYR A 403 -16.83 10.44 30.05
CA TYR A 403 -15.78 10.01 29.11
C TYR A 403 -15.52 8.51 29.18
N LEU A 404 -15.43 7.94 30.36
CA LEU A 404 -15.17 6.50 30.50
C LEU A 404 -16.32 5.64 29.94
N GLU A 405 -17.58 6.03 30.19
CA GLU A 405 -18.74 5.37 29.61
C GLU A 405 -18.73 5.43 28.07
N LYS A 406 -18.35 6.57 27.48
CA LYS A 406 -18.22 6.71 26.02
C LYS A 406 -17.09 5.86 25.49
N GLY A 407 -15.91 5.92 26.12
CA GLY A 407 -14.73 5.17 25.69
C GLY A 407 -14.97 3.67 25.70
N ARG A 408 -15.66 3.18 26.74
CA ARG A 408 -16.04 1.77 26.85
C ARG A 408 -16.88 1.28 25.67
N ARG A 409 -17.76 2.12 25.10
CA ARG A 409 -18.62 1.76 23.94
C ARG A 409 -17.85 1.62 22.63
N TYR A 410 -16.66 2.24 22.53
CA TYR A 410 -15.85 2.24 21.31
C TYR A 410 -14.79 1.12 21.28
N THR A 411 -14.64 0.36 22.37
CA THR A 411 -13.73 -0.81 22.38
C THR A 411 -14.51 -2.11 22.34
N THR A 412 -13.95 -3.10 21.63
CA THR A 412 -14.41 -4.50 21.64
C THR A 412 -13.42 -5.42 22.33
N ASP A 413 -12.26 -4.89 22.70
CA ASP A 413 -11.24 -5.62 23.45
C ASP A 413 -11.70 -5.84 24.90
N LYS A 414 -11.78 -7.10 25.33
CA LYS A 414 -12.31 -7.47 26.65
C LYS A 414 -11.49 -6.90 27.80
N ILE A 415 -10.18 -6.85 27.67
CA ILE A 415 -9.30 -6.30 28.71
C ILE A 415 -9.46 -4.78 28.80
N GLN A 416 -9.53 -4.08 27.67
CA GLN A 416 -9.83 -2.66 27.69
C GLN A 416 -11.22 -2.37 28.28
N MET A 417 -12.26 -3.16 27.91
CA MET A 417 -13.59 -3.04 28.50
C MET A 417 -13.53 -3.22 30.01
N SER A 418 -12.80 -4.23 30.48
CA SER A 418 -12.59 -4.50 31.91
C SER A 418 -11.93 -3.32 32.62
N ASN A 419 -10.90 -2.70 32.01
CA ASN A 419 -10.25 -1.54 32.60
C ASN A 419 -11.20 -0.34 32.75
N PHE A 420 -12.02 -0.05 31.72
CA PHE A 420 -13.04 0.99 31.80
C PHE A 420 -14.08 0.69 32.88
N ASP A 421 -14.60 -0.54 32.93
CA ASP A 421 -15.60 -0.96 33.89
C ASP A 421 -15.04 -0.94 35.32
N ALA A 422 -13.80 -1.36 35.54
CA ALA A 422 -13.14 -1.31 36.86
C ALA A 422 -13.06 0.13 37.38
N PHE A 423 -12.56 1.05 36.56
CA PHE A 423 -12.42 2.45 36.95
C PHE A 423 -13.78 3.15 37.17
N LEU A 424 -14.76 2.81 36.34
CA LEU A 424 -16.16 3.27 36.53
C LEU A 424 -16.73 2.75 37.85
N GLY A 425 -16.44 1.52 38.22
CA GLY A 425 -16.86 0.93 39.50
C GLY A 425 -16.36 1.73 40.70
N ASP A 426 -15.07 2.07 40.68
CA ASP A 426 -14.47 2.87 41.75
C ASP A 426 -15.08 4.29 41.79
N LEU A 427 -15.29 4.93 40.63
CA LEU A 427 -15.91 6.27 40.56
C LEU A 427 -17.37 6.28 41.02
N TYR A 428 -18.18 5.32 40.60
CA TYR A 428 -19.58 5.20 41.06
C TYR A 428 -19.67 4.98 42.55
N HIS A 429 -18.73 4.19 43.09
CA HIS A 429 -18.66 4.00 44.56
C HIS A 429 -18.28 5.34 45.27
N GLU A 430 -17.30 6.10 44.73
CA GLU A 430 -16.95 7.41 45.28
C GLU A 430 -18.13 8.41 45.26
N GLU A 431 -18.96 8.36 44.23
CA GLU A 431 -20.18 9.17 44.12
C GLU A 431 -21.37 8.63 44.94
N GLY A 432 -21.22 7.47 45.59
CA GLY A 432 -22.26 6.85 46.38
C GLY A 432 -23.32 6.09 45.57
N ASP A 433 -23.13 5.89 44.26
CA ASP A 433 -24.02 5.09 43.40
C ASP A 433 -23.55 3.64 43.41
N GLU A 434 -23.88 2.95 44.50
CA GLU A 434 -23.43 1.58 44.76
C GLU A 434 -24.00 0.56 43.78
N GLU A 435 -25.22 0.77 43.28
CA GLU A 435 -25.84 -0.13 42.33
C GLU A 435 -25.01 -0.15 41.03
N LYS A 436 -24.69 1.02 40.48
CA LYS A 436 -23.83 1.11 39.28
C LYS A 436 -22.39 0.66 39.54
N ALA A 437 -21.86 0.91 40.75
CA ALA A 437 -20.53 0.43 41.13
C ALA A 437 -20.46 -1.10 41.06
N PHE A 438 -21.42 -1.78 41.67
CA PHE A 438 -21.48 -3.25 41.67
C PHE A 438 -21.74 -3.82 40.27
N GLU A 439 -22.61 -3.20 39.46
CA GLU A 439 -22.80 -3.59 38.08
C GLU A 439 -21.50 -3.47 37.27
N ALA A 440 -20.73 -2.41 37.49
CA ALA A 440 -19.46 -2.19 36.80
C ALA A 440 -18.41 -3.22 37.20
N TYR A 441 -18.29 -3.57 38.49
CA TYR A 441 -17.42 -4.64 38.95
C TYR A 441 -17.83 -6.01 38.41
N GLU A 442 -19.12 -6.30 38.30
CA GLU A 442 -19.62 -7.52 37.67
C GLU A 442 -19.23 -7.60 36.18
N ARG A 443 -19.35 -6.47 35.45
CA ARG A 443 -18.93 -6.40 34.07
C ARG A 443 -17.41 -6.60 33.93
N THR A 444 -16.62 -6.03 34.83
CA THR A 444 -15.18 -6.25 34.90
C THR A 444 -14.85 -7.72 35.03
N LEU A 445 -15.40 -8.38 36.05
CA LEU A 445 -15.09 -9.78 36.35
C LEU A 445 -15.66 -10.79 35.31
N ARG A 446 -16.66 -10.39 34.51
CA ARG A 446 -17.08 -11.18 33.32
C ARG A 446 -16.04 -11.15 32.18
N ASN A 447 -15.34 -10.04 32.01
CA ASN A 447 -14.36 -9.87 30.95
C ASN A 447 -12.94 -10.27 31.39
N ASP A 448 -12.64 -10.07 32.66
CA ASP A 448 -11.36 -10.35 33.33
C ASP A 448 -11.63 -10.95 34.73
N PRO A 449 -11.89 -12.26 34.81
CA PRO A 449 -12.24 -12.94 36.08
C PRO A 449 -11.14 -12.90 37.14
N ASP A 450 -9.89 -12.65 36.72
CA ASP A 450 -8.72 -12.64 37.58
C ASP A 450 -8.22 -11.20 37.87
N ASN A 451 -9.10 -10.20 37.70
CA ASN A 451 -8.76 -8.82 38.04
C ASN A 451 -8.69 -8.67 39.58
N ILE A 452 -7.46 -8.83 40.08
CA ILE A 452 -7.20 -8.91 41.54
C ILE A 452 -7.66 -7.65 42.27
N LEU A 453 -7.45 -6.47 41.66
CA LEU A 453 -7.85 -5.21 42.26
C LEU A 453 -9.37 -5.15 42.46
N VAL A 454 -10.14 -5.51 41.42
CA VAL A 454 -11.61 -5.51 41.49
C VAL A 454 -12.11 -6.61 42.38
N LEU A 455 -11.51 -7.80 42.40
CA LEU A 455 -11.84 -8.86 43.33
C LEU A 455 -11.72 -8.38 44.78
N ASN A 456 -10.64 -7.65 45.09
CA ASN A 456 -10.44 -7.09 46.43
C ASN A 456 -11.46 -5.98 46.78
N ASN A 457 -11.58 -4.97 45.90
CA ASN A 457 -12.41 -3.79 46.17
C ASN A 457 -13.89 -4.19 46.31
N TYR A 458 -14.37 -5.01 45.38
CA TYR A 458 -15.75 -5.47 45.41
C TYR A 458 -16.05 -6.34 46.65
N ALA A 459 -15.10 -7.23 47.01
CA ALA A 459 -15.25 -8.03 48.26
C ALA A 459 -15.32 -7.13 49.49
N TYR A 460 -14.49 -6.11 49.56
CA TYR A 460 -14.50 -5.15 50.66
C TYR A 460 -15.84 -4.42 50.78
N TYR A 461 -16.34 -3.87 49.66
CA TYR A 461 -17.62 -3.13 49.66
C TYR A 461 -18.83 -4.02 50.00
N LEU A 462 -18.85 -5.25 49.50
CA LEU A 462 -19.87 -6.22 49.90
C LEU A 462 -19.82 -6.52 51.41
N ALA A 463 -18.62 -6.68 51.97
CA ALA A 463 -18.44 -6.94 53.38
C ALA A 463 -18.89 -5.75 54.26
N VAL A 464 -18.51 -4.53 53.91
CA VAL A 464 -18.93 -3.31 54.59
C VAL A 464 -20.46 -3.18 54.62
N LYS A 465 -21.13 -3.56 53.54
CA LYS A 465 -22.59 -3.55 53.43
C LYS A 465 -23.28 -4.79 54.03
N ASN A 466 -22.53 -5.77 54.51
CA ASN A 466 -23.02 -7.06 54.94
C ASN A 466 -23.89 -7.76 53.88
N GLN A 467 -23.50 -7.68 52.63
CA GLN A 467 -24.16 -8.25 51.46
C GLN A 467 -23.31 -9.37 50.87
N ASP A 468 -23.94 -10.43 50.39
CA ASP A 468 -23.33 -11.55 49.66
C ASP A 468 -21.92 -11.96 50.17
N LEU A 469 -21.85 -12.19 51.50
CA LEU A 469 -20.58 -12.47 52.19
C LEU A 469 -19.89 -13.75 51.68
N ASP A 470 -20.62 -14.69 51.06
CA ASP A 470 -20.03 -15.89 50.49
C ASP A 470 -19.23 -15.53 49.21
N LYS A 471 -19.80 -14.70 48.36
CA LYS A 471 -19.12 -14.16 47.21
C LYS A 471 -17.92 -13.29 47.59
N ALA A 472 -18.09 -12.42 48.59
CA ALA A 472 -16.99 -11.61 49.12
C ALA A 472 -15.84 -12.47 49.64
N LEU A 473 -16.13 -13.59 50.31
CA LEU A 473 -15.11 -14.51 50.77
C LEU A 473 -14.37 -15.21 49.63
N GLU A 474 -15.09 -15.66 48.61
CA GLU A 474 -14.46 -16.27 47.43
C GLU A 474 -13.50 -15.27 46.73
N MET A 475 -13.98 -14.05 46.47
CA MET A 475 -13.20 -13.02 45.79
C MET A 475 -11.99 -12.59 46.60
N SER A 476 -12.14 -12.27 47.89
CA SER A 476 -11.03 -11.85 48.75
C SER A 476 -10.00 -12.96 48.96
N SER A 477 -10.46 -14.25 49.00
CA SER A 477 -9.55 -15.38 49.07
C SER A 477 -8.69 -15.52 47.80
N LYS A 478 -9.28 -15.28 46.61
CA LYS A 478 -8.54 -15.26 45.35
C LYS A 478 -7.50 -14.14 45.33
N ALA A 479 -7.84 -12.93 45.82
CA ALA A 479 -6.92 -11.81 45.89
C ALA A 479 -5.72 -12.14 46.81
N VAL A 480 -5.97 -12.70 48.00
CA VAL A 480 -4.88 -13.12 48.89
C VAL A 480 -4.05 -14.28 48.31
N ALA A 481 -4.68 -15.20 47.57
CA ALA A 481 -3.95 -16.30 46.93
C ALA A 481 -3.00 -15.80 45.83
N ALA A 482 -3.38 -14.77 45.10
CA ALA A 482 -2.56 -14.16 44.09
C ALA A 482 -1.38 -13.36 44.68
N GLU A 483 -1.64 -12.60 45.75
CA GLU A 483 -0.60 -11.81 46.46
C GLU A 483 -0.65 -12.05 47.96
N PRO A 484 -0.06 -13.14 48.47
CA PRO A 484 -0.22 -13.58 49.87
C PRO A 484 0.37 -12.60 50.91
N ASP A 485 1.26 -11.72 50.53
CA ASP A 485 1.94 -10.74 51.40
C ASP A 485 1.50 -9.29 51.14
N ASN A 486 0.40 -9.10 50.43
CA ASN A 486 -0.19 -7.78 50.21
C ASN A 486 -1.06 -7.41 51.42
N PRO A 487 -0.68 -6.37 52.23
CA PRO A 487 -1.45 -6.03 53.42
C PRO A 487 -2.88 -5.59 53.11
N ILE A 488 -3.16 -4.95 51.96
CA ILE A 488 -4.48 -4.48 51.57
C ILE A 488 -5.41 -5.69 51.38
N TYR A 489 -4.96 -6.72 50.68
CA TYR A 489 -5.77 -7.92 50.42
C TYR A 489 -5.96 -8.76 51.68
N LEU A 490 -4.96 -8.80 52.55
CA LEU A 490 -5.06 -9.47 53.84
C LEU A 490 -6.06 -8.78 54.78
N ASP A 491 -6.11 -7.46 54.80
CA ASP A 491 -7.08 -6.67 55.57
C ASP A 491 -8.51 -6.92 55.04
N THR A 492 -8.72 -6.79 53.75
CA THR A 492 -10.04 -7.09 53.15
C THR A 492 -10.50 -8.50 53.47
N TYR A 493 -9.63 -9.50 53.32
CA TYR A 493 -9.97 -10.88 53.62
C TYR A 493 -10.29 -11.11 55.12
N ALA A 494 -9.50 -10.49 56.01
CA ALA A 494 -9.75 -10.51 57.42
C ALA A 494 -11.09 -9.85 57.78
N TRP A 495 -11.41 -8.72 57.15
CA TRP A 495 -12.68 -8.03 57.35
C TRP A 495 -13.87 -8.84 56.87
N VAL A 496 -13.79 -9.48 55.70
CA VAL A 496 -14.82 -10.42 55.22
C VAL A 496 -15.02 -11.60 56.18
N LEU A 497 -13.92 -12.19 56.67
CA LEU A 497 -13.99 -13.25 57.68
C LEU A 497 -14.65 -12.79 58.99
N TYR A 498 -14.35 -11.57 59.43
CA TYR A 498 -14.98 -10.95 60.60
C TYR A 498 -16.49 -10.81 60.41
N MET A 499 -16.94 -10.29 59.26
CA MET A 499 -18.35 -10.14 58.93
C MET A 499 -19.08 -11.49 58.85
N LYS A 500 -18.39 -12.55 58.47
CA LYS A 500 -18.90 -13.92 58.50
C LYS A 500 -18.87 -14.60 59.89
N GLY A 501 -18.36 -13.93 60.91
CA GLY A 501 -18.24 -14.49 62.27
C GLY A 501 -17.00 -15.39 62.49
N ASN A 502 -16.10 -15.49 61.55
CA ASN A 502 -14.90 -16.33 61.63
C ASN A 502 -13.73 -15.57 62.30
N TYR A 503 -13.96 -15.09 63.52
CA TYR A 503 -13.06 -14.13 64.19
C TYR A 503 -11.64 -14.63 64.40
N LYS A 504 -11.42 -15.95 64.65
CA LYS A 504 -10.09 -16.51 64.85
C LYS A 504 -9.22 -16.44 63.60
N GLU A 505 -9.80 -16.80 62.43
CA GLU A 505 -9.08 -16.68 61.17
C GLU A 505 -8.90 -15.20 60.77
N ALA A 506 -9.91 -14.35 61.02
CA ALA A 506 -9.79 -12.90 60.81
C ALA A 506 -8.62 -12.33 61.61
N GLU A 507 -8.46 -12.68 62.93
CA GLU A 507 -7.32 -12.25 63.75
C GLU A 507 -5.97 -12.63 63.11
N LYS A 508 -5.87 -13.87 62.63
CA LYS A 508 -4.62 -14.36 62.04
C LYS A 508 -4.17 -13.56 60.81
N HIS A 509 -5.14 -13.33 59.89
CA HIS A 509 -4.83 -12.56 58.66
C HIS A 509 -4.63 -11.09 58.95
N MET A 510 -5.39 -10.49 59.87
CA MET A 510 -5.22 -9.10 60.28
C MET A 510 -3.87 -8.84 60.97
N LYS A 511 -3.42 -9.74 61.83
CA LYS A 511 -2.07 -9.67 62.42
C LYS A 511 -0.95 -9.72 61.38
N LYS A 512 -1.15 -10.54 60.30
CA LYS A 512 -0.20 -10.59 59.20
C LYS A 512 -0.22 -9.29 58.41
N ALA A 513 -1.40 -8.72 58.11
CA ALA A 513 -1.53 -7.43 57.44
C ALA A 513 -0.82 -6.33 58.20
N LEU A 514 -1.09 -6.17 59.51
CA LEU A 514 -0.46 -5.17 60.38
C LEU A 514 1.08 -5.30 60.41
N LYS A 515 1.60 -6.55 60.39
CA LYS A 515 3.06 -6.78 60.39
C LYS A 515 3.74 -6.33 59.08
N LEU A 516 3.00 -6.34 57.98
CA LEU A 516 3.50 -5.99 56.65
C LEU A 516 3.35 -4.49 56.32
N LEU A 517 2.54 -3.76 57.11
CA LEU A 517 2.44 -2.31 56.96
C LEU A 517 3.77 -1.63 57.25
N LYS A 518 4.14 -0.67 56.41
CA LYS A 518 5.32 0.17 56.61
C LYS A 518 5.10 1.33 57.60
N GLU A 519 3.85 1.81 57.61
CA GLU A 519 3.39 2.90 58.49
C GLU A 519 2.02 2.51 59.10
N PRO A 520 1.71 2.99 60.32
CA PRO A 520 0.40 2.73 60.94
C PRO A 520 -0.75 3.27 60.09
N ASP A 521 -1.82 2.49 59.97
CA ASP A 521 -3.03 2.90 59.29
C ASP A 521 -4.24 2.76 60.22
N GLU A 522 -5.08 3.79 60.28
CA GLU A 522 -6.24 3.88 61.17
C GLU A 522 -7.32 2.84 60.82
N THR A 523 -7.51 2.55 59.53
CA THR A 523 -8.52 1.55 59.08
C THR A 523 -8.14 0.17 59.60
N TYR A 524 -6.88 -0.24 59.41
CA TYR A 524 -6.38 -1.53 59.87
C TYR A 524 -6.46 -1.64 61.42
N THR A 525 -6.20 -0.57 62.12
CA THR A 525 -6.30 -0.51 63.59
C THR A 525 -7.74 -0.73 64.01
N LYS A 526 -8.71 -0.05 63.42
CA LYS A 526 -10.15 -0.20 63.68
C LYS A 526 -10.65 -1.60 63.37
N HIS A 527 -10.22 -2.17 62.25
CA HIS A 527 -10.61 -3.57 61.90
C HIS A 527 -10.04 -4.56 62.91
N TYR A 528 -8.77 -4.39 63.33
CA TYR A 528 -8.16 -5.25 64.35
C TYR A 528 -8.87 -5.14 65.68
N GLU A 529 -9.15 -3.94 66.18
CA GLU A 529 -9.87 -3.69 67.43
C GLU A 529 -11.25 -4.33 67.39
N ALA A 530 -12.00 -4.20 66.28
CA ALA A 530 -13.30 -4.84 66.15
C ALA A 530 -13.21 -6.36 66.22
N ILE A 531 -12.21 -6.98 65.62
CA ILE A 531 -11.96 -8.42 65.66
C ILE A 531 -11.62 -8.85 67.12
N MET A 532 -10.72 -8.11 67.80
CA MET A 532 -10.28 -8.42 69.14
C MET A 532 -11.40 -8.29 70.16
N ASN A 533 -12.26 -7.27 70.01
CA ASN A 533 -13.46 -7.10 70.84
C ASN A 533 -14.40 -8.29 70.75
N LYS A 534 -14.64 -8.86 69.57
CA LYS A 534 -15.47 -10.06 69.38
C LYS A 534 -14.85 -11.32 69.94
N LEU A 535 -13.54 -11.37 70.09
CA LEU A 535 -12.79 -12.47 70.70
C LEU A 535 -12.66 -12.34 72.22
N GLY A 536 -13.11 -11.20 72.82
CA GLY A 536 -12.94 -10.93 74.26
C GLY A 536 -11.49 -10.76 74.68
N LYS A 537 -10.64 -10.26 73.78
CA LYS A 537 -9.19 -10.06 73.99
C LYS A 537 -8.86 -8.55 73.96
N ASN A 538 -9.41 -7.80 74.94
CA ASN A 538 -9.06 -6.37 75.13
C ASN A 538 -7.75 -6.18 75.84
#